data_527b321fcc52f90cd9942a7d69748d31
#
_entry.id   527b321fcc52f90cd9942a7d69748d31
#
_cell.length_a   1.000
_cell.length_b   1.000
_cell.length_c   1.000
_cell.angle_alpha   90.00
_cell.angle_beta   90.00
_cell.angle_gamma   90.00
#
_symmetry.space_group_name_H-M   'P 1'
#
loop_
_entity.id
_entity.type
_entity.pdbx_description
1 polymer ?
#
loop_
_entity_poly.entity_id
_entity_poly.type
_entity_poly.pdbx_seq_one_letter_code
_entity_poly.pdbx_strand_id
1 'polypeptide(L)'
;PVLVVDDICDGGRTFLELAAALRDKTDQPLYLYVTHGIFSKGLAELNARYAGLYTAYDWTAAEGPGAPVIVNPIEAADALATAAN
;
A
#
# COMPACT_ATOMS: atom_id res chain seq x y z
N PRO A 1 -0.14 11.00 8.00
CA PRO A 1 -0.12 9.66 7.40
C PRO A 1 1.30 9.16 7.14
N VAL A 2 1.44 7.84 7.11
CA VAL A 2 2.73 7.18 6.89
C VAL A 2 2.68 6.45 5.55
N LEU A 3 3.67 6.70 4.71
CA LEU A 3 3.80 6.00 3.42
C LEU A 3 4.99 5.04 3.49
N VAL A 4 4.71 3.75 3.34
CA VAL A 4 5.75 2.72 3.21
C VAL A 4 6.05 2.54 1.72
N VAL A 5 7.32 2.63 1.35
CA VAL A 5 7.76 2.55 -0.06
C VAL A 5 8.75 1.39 -0.20
N ASP A 6 8.51 0.54 -1.20
CA ASP A 6 9.44 -0.54 -1.52
C ASP A 6 9.37 -0.85 -3.03
N ASP A 7 10.21 -1.76 -3.46
CA ASP A 7 10.36 -2.13 -4.87
C ASP A 7 9.28 -3.11 -5.32
N ILE A 8 9.04 -4.16 -4.55
CA ILE A 8 8.12 -5.22 -4.93
C ILE A 8 7.35 -5.75 -3.72
N CYS A 9 6.06 -6.03 -3.94
CA CYS A 9 5.26 -6.80 -3.00
C CYS A 9 4.75 -8.06 -3.69
N ASP A 10 5.25 -9.22 -3.27
CA ASP A 10 4.79 -10.52 -3.76
C ASP A 10 3.81 -11.13 -2.75
N GLY A 11 4.30 -11.80 -1.72
CA GLY A 11 3.45 -12.44 -0.71
C GLY A 11 2.85 -11.48 0.31
N GLY A 12 3.49 -10.34 0.55
CA GLY A 12 2.97 -9.30 1.45
C GLY A 12 3.32 -9.50 2.93
N ARG A 13 3.93 -10.60 3.31
CA ARG A 13 4.21 -10.91 4.72
C ARG A 13 5.06 -9.84 5.41
N THR A 14 6.12 -9.39 4.76
CA THR A 14 7.01 -8.35 5.30
C THR A 14 6.23 -7.06 5.56
N PHE A 15 5.31 -6.70 4.66
CA PHE A 15 4.50 -5.49 4.82
C PHE A 15 3.45 -5.63 5.91
N LEU A 16 2.91 -6.84 6.13
CA LEU A 16 2.00 -7.09 7.25
C LEU A 16 2.74 -6.98 8.60
N GLU A 17 3.94 -7.52 8.69
CA GLU A 17 4.78 -7.40 9.88
C GLU A 17 5.18 -5.95 10.14
N LEU A 18 5.53 -5.23 9.09
CA LEU A 18 5.87 -3.81 9.19
C LEU A 18 4.67 -2.97 9.64
N ALA A 19 3.48 -3.24 9.11
CA ALA A 19 2.28 -2.54 9.54
C ALA A 19 2.00 -2.75 11.03
N ALA A 20 2.17 -3.98 11.52
CA ALA A 20 2.01 -4.29 12.95
C ALA A 20 3.02 -3.51 13.80
N ALA A 21 4.29 -3.46 13.37
CA ALA A 21 5.32 -2.71 14.08
C ALA A 21 5.04 -1.21 14.08
N LEU A 22 4.61 -0.66 12.96
CA LEU A 22 4.28 0.77 12.86
C LEU A 22 3.04 1.14 13.68
N ARG A 23 2.08 0.23 13.80
CA ARG A 23 0.86 0.49 14.57
C ARG A 23 1.16 0.70 16.05
N ASP A 24 2.22 0.09 16.57
CA ASP A 24 2.66 0.33 17.96
C ASP A 24 3.28 1.72 18.14
N LYS A 25 3.68 2.38 17.07
CA LYS A 25 4.38 3.68 17.10
C LYS A 25 3.53 4.85 16.69
N THR A 26 2.45 4.64 15.94
CA THR A 26 1.62 5.72 15.42
C THR A 26 0.20 5.27 15.19
N ASP A 27 -0.76 6.18 15.39
CA ASP A 27 -2.18 6.01 15.05
C ASP A 27 -2.50 6.55 13.66
N GLN A 28 -1.52 7.11 12.96
CA GLN A 28 -1.73 7.67 11.62
C GLN A 28 -2.07 6.59 10.61
N PRO A 29 -2.89 6.90 9.59
CA PRO A 29 -3.17 5.95 8.52
C PRO A 29 -1.88 5.51 7.82
N LEU A 30 -1.80 4.22 7.52
CA LEU A 30 -0.66 3.64 6.81
C LEU A 30 -1.02 3.44 5.34
N TYR A 31 -0.10 3.82 4.46
CA TYR A 31 -0.24 3.64 3.01
C TYR A 31 0.98 2.88 2.51
N LEU A 32 0.76 2.04 1.51
CA LEU A 32 1.82 1.24 0.91
C LEU A 32 1.97 1.60 -0.57
N TYR A 33 3.19 1.90 -0.99
CA TYR A 33 3.56 2.05 -2.39
C TYR A 33 4.65 1.05 -2.74
N VAL A 34 4.41 0.26 -3.78
CA VAL A 34 5.43 -0.64 -4.35
C VAL A 34 5.47 -0.44 -5.86
N THR A 35 6.67 -0.53 -6.45
CA THR A 35 6.81 -0.39 -7.89
C THR A 35 6.10 -1.53 -8.62
N HIS A 36 6.29 -2.77 -8.16
CA HIS A 36 5.66 -3.96 -8.74
C HIS A 36 4.76 -4.63 -7.71
N GLY A 37 3.45 -4.53 -7.92
CA GLY A 37 2.45 -5.14 -7.06
C GLY A 37 2.00 -6.49 -7.60
N ILE A 38 2.63 -7.57 -7.15
CA ILE A 38 2.26 -8.93 -7.55
C ILE A 38 1.13 -9.45 -6.67
N PHE A 39 1.25 -9.23 -5.35
CA PHE A 39 0.23 -9.54 -4.36
C PHE A 39 -0.29 -11.00 -4.46
N SER A 40 0.64 -11.97 -4.53
CA SER A 40 0.32 -13.37 -4.78
C SER A 40 -0.56 -14.01 -3.69
N LYS A 41 -0.56 -13.45 -2.48
CA LYS A 41 -1.41 -13.90 -1.37
C LYS A 41 -2.73 -13.15 -1.29
N GLY A 42 -3.05 -12.32 -2.30
CA GLY A 42 -4.24 -11.52 -2.32
C GLY A 42 -4.07 -10.18 -1.60
N LEU A 43 -5.15 -9.41 -1.56
CA LEU A 43 -5.13 -8.04 -1.09
C LEU A 43 -5.85 -7.84 0.25
N ALA A 44 -6.64 -8.80 0.71
CA ALA A 44 -7.53 -8.62 1.86
C ALA A 44 -6.78 -8.25 3.14
N GLU A 45 -5.70 -8.94 3.45
CA GLU A 45 -4.95 -8.67 4.68
C GLU A 45 -4.20 -7.33 4.61
N LEU A 46 -3.66 -7.00 3.44
CA LEU A 46 -3.01 -5.71 3.23
C LEU A 46 -4.01 -4.56 3.36
N ASN A 47 -5.21 -4.70 2.80
CA ASN A 47 -6.26 -3.70 2.93
C ASN A 47 -6.77 -3.56 4.36
N ALA A 48 -6.65 -4.62 5.17
CA ALA A 48 -7.01 -4.54 6.59
C ALA A 48 -6.00 -3.73 7.40
N ARG A 49 -4.75 -3.62 6.94
CA ARG A 49 -3.66 -2.95 7.65
C ARG A 49 -3.30 -1.59 7.07
N TYR A 50 -3.43 -1.43 5.76
CA TYR A 50 -3.10 -0.19 5.06
C TYR A 50 -4.37 0.49 4.57
N ALA A 51 -4.43 1.80 4.72
CA ALA A 51 -5.56 2.59 4.26
C ALA A 51 -5.62 2.70 2.73
N GLY A 52 -4.48 2.52 2.07
CA GLY A 52 -4.43 2.53 0.61
C GLY A 52 -3.21 1.79 0.10
N LEU A 53 -3.36 1.17 -1.07
CA LEU A 53 -2.31 0.45 -1.77
C LEU A 53 -2.08 1.13 -3.12
N TYR A 54 -0.83 1.49 -3.41
CA TYR A 54 -0.44 2.14 -4.66
C TYR A 54 0.66 1.34 -5.33
N THR A 55 0.64 1.29 -6.65
CA THR A 55 1.67 0.59 -7.42
C THR A 55 1.85 1.25 -8.79
N ALA A 56 3.07 1.20 -9.33
CA ALA A 56 3.31 1.63 -10.70
C ALA A 56 2.89 0.54 -11.70
N TYR A 57 3.11 -0.72 -11.35
CA TYR A 57 2.75 -1.86 -12.21
C TYR A 57 1.94 -2.86 -11.40
N ASP A 58 0.69 -3.07 -11.81
CA ASP A 58 -0.23 -4.01 -11.15
C ASP A 58 -0.29 -5.32 -11.91
N TRP A 59 0.17 -6.39 -11.28
CA TRP A 59 0.19 -7.74 -11.84
C TRP A 59 -0.99 -8.58 -11.39
N THR A 60 -1.89 -8.00 -10.56
CA THR A 60 -3.01 -8.74 -9.97
C THR A 60 -4.21 -8.84 -10.89
N ALA A 61 -4.37 -7.88 -11.81
CA ALA A 61 -5.59 -7.68 -12.57
C ALA A 61 -6.84 -7.47 -11.69
N ALA A 62 -6.64 -7.10 -10.42
CA ALA A 62 -7.73 -6.85 -9.48
C ALA A 62 -8.48 -5.58 -9.86
N GLU A 63 -9.79 -5.57 -9.64
CA GLU A 63 -10.66 -4.43 -9.91
C GLU A 63 -11.60 -4.20 -8.74
N GLY A 64 -12.14 -2.98 -8.65
CA GLY A 64 -13.11 -2.62 -7.63
C GLY A 64 -12.50 -2.22 -6.29
N PRO A 65 -13.29 -2.17 -5.21
CA PRO A 65 -12.82 -1.76 -3.89
C PRO A 65 -11.68 -2.64 -3.39
N GLY A 66 -10.64 -2.01 -2.84
CA GLY A 66 -9.46 -2.72 -2.33
C GLY A 66 -8.39 -3.01 -3.38
N ALA A 67 -8.66 -2.79 -4.67
CA ALA A 67 -7.64 -2.92 -5.70
C ALA A 67 -6.57 -1.83 -5.56
N PRO A 68 -5.30 -2.11 -5.93
CA PRO A 68 -4.26 -1.09 -5.87
C PRO A 68 -4.54 0.05 -6.85
N VAL A 69 -4.18 1.26 -6.44
CA VAL A 69 -4.25 2.42 -7.33
C VAL A 69 -2.97 2.49 -8.16
N ILE A 70 -3.10 2.51 -9.47
CA ILE A 70 -1.96 2.52 -10.39
C ILE A 70 -1.52 3.96 -10.63
N VAL A 71 -0.42 4.37 -10.02
CA VAL A 71 0.12 5.73 -10.11
C VAL A 71 1.65 5.69 -10.03
N ASN A 72 2.29 6.77 -10.48
CA ASN A 72 3.71 6.93 -10.24
C ASN A 72 3.96 7.44 -8.80
N PRO A 73 5.22 7.41 -8.31
CA PRO A 73 5.51 7.84 -6.93
C PRO A 73 5.11 9.28 -6.61
N ILE A 74 5.21 10.17 -7.59
CA ILE A 74 4.85 11.58 -7.39
C ILE A 74 3.35 11.72 -7.21
N GLU A 75 2.55 11.02 -8.02
CA GLU A 75 1.09 11.02 -7.91
C GLU A 75 0.63 10.41 -6.59
N ALA A 76 1.30 9.35 -6.12
CA ALA A 76 0.98 8.75 -4.83
C ALA A 76 1.25 9.72 -3.69
N ALA A 77 2.37 10.45 -3.73
CA ALA A 77 2.71 11.46 -2.73
C ALA A 77 1.71 12.60 -2.73
N ASP A 78 1.28 13.07 -3.91
CA ASP A 78 0.29 14.14 -4.04
C ASP A 78 -1.08 13.70 -3.49
N ALA A 79 -1.51 12.49 -3.80
CA ALA A 79 -2.75 11.95 -3.28
C ALA A 79 -2.74 11.85 -1.76
N LEU A 80 -1.60 11.44 -1.18
CA LEU A 80 -1.43 11.34 0.25
C LEU A 80 -1.42 12.71 0.92
N ALA A 81 -0.75 13.69 0.32
CA ALA A 81 -0.73 15.05 0.83
C ALA A 81 -2.13 15.67 0.82
N THR A 82 -2.91 15.42 -0.22
CA THR A 82 -4.30 15.88 -0.32
C THR A 82 -5.17 15.23 0.74
N ALA A 83 -4.99 13.93 1.00
CA ALA A 83 -5.74 13.21 2.03
C ALA A 83 -5.39 13.66 3.44
N ALA A 84 -4.18 14.18 3.66
CA ALA A 84 -3.73 14.67 4.96
C ALA A 84 -4.31 16.04 5.33
N ASN A 85 -4.79 16.75 4.34
CA ASN A 85 -5.42 18.06 4.52
C ASN A 85 -6.94 17.89 4.57
#